data_a7c8d04398abfea28e8746d48441a317
#
_entry.id   a7c8d04398abfea28e8746d48441a317
#
_cell.length_a   1.000
_cell.length_b   1.000
_cell.length_c   1.000
_cell.angle_alpha   90.00
_cell.angle_beta   90.00
_cell.angle_gamma   90.00
#
_symmetry.space_group_name_H-M   'P 1'
#
loop_
_entity.id
_entity.type
_entity.pdbx_description
1 polymer ?
#
loop_
_entity_poly.entity_id
_entity_poly.type
_entity_poly.pdbx_seq_one_letter_code
_entity_poly.pdbx_strand_id
1 'polypeptide(L)'
;MSTSTENELASYCVEVSRRARHASRILCGLSGTVKNRWLLESAKRIEASGDKILEANKNDLQNAEGFGLTAAEVDRLRLSTDRIQQIAEGLRAIAALPDPVGELIEGSTRPNGLQISKVRVPLGVLFFIYESRPNVSADAAAIAVKSGNAIILRGGKEAMQSSRAIVEIMQLACVDFGVPIDAVQLVNTIDREAVGHFLKLDQWIDLVIPRGGESLIRRVVAEATMPVLKHYDGNCHIYVDEHADLAMSVRVVENAKCQRMGVCNALESLLVHRGVAKEFLPMLAMQLTPNKIELRGDEETLTHLPNAIAATEQDWSQEYLGPVLSIRVVGSIDEAIEHINRYGSHHTDAIMTADLSAARRFVTLVDSAAVIVNASTRFNDGGQLGLGAEIGISTDKFHARGPCGLRELTTYKYVVYGDGHVRT
;
A
#
# COMPACT_ATOMS: atom_id res chain seq x y z
N MET A 1 21.69 2.26 28.07
CA MET A 1 21.10 3.63 28.02
C MET A 1 20.63 3.97 29.40
N SER A 2 20.80 5.23 29.86
CA SER A 2 20.37 5.59 31.23
C SER A 2 18.84 5.70 31.23
N THR A 3 18.20 5.38 32.35
CA THR A 3 16.74 5.50 32.58
C THR A 3 16.19 6.90 32.31
N SER A 4 17.03 7.95 32.36
CA SER A 4 16.65 9.34 32.04
C SER A 4 16.40 9.52 30.53
N THR A 5 17.24 8.96 29.66
CA THR A 5 17.13 9.09 28.18
C THR A 5 15.92 8.32 27.63
N GLU A 6 15.58 7.19 28.24
CA GLU A 6 14.40 6.39 27.88
C GLU A 6 13.09 7.13 28.27
N ASN A 7 13.06 7.75 29.44
CA ASN A 7 11.92 8.57 29.88
C ASN A 7 11.72 9.81 28.99
N GLU A 8 12.81 10.45 28.55
CA GLU A 8 12.74 11.59 27.62
C GLU A 8 12.19 11.18 26.26
N LEU A 9 12.61 10.03 25.72
CA LEU A 9 12.11 9.50 24.45
C LEU A 9 10.62 9.13 24.52
N ALA A 10 10.21 8.46 25.62
CA ALA A 10 8.81 8.14 25.85
C ALA A 10 7.95 9.41 25.94
N SER A 11 8.39 10.42 26.68
CA SER A 11 7.71 11.70 26.82
C SER A 11 7.59 12.44 25.48
N TYR A 12 8.64 12.43 24.67
CA TYR A 12 8.63 12.96 23.29
C TYR A 12 7.56 12.27 22.45
N CYS A 13 7.49 10.93 22.44
CA CYS A 13 6.51 10.18 21.66
C CYS A 13 5.06 10.49 22.08
N VAL A 14 4.82 10.60 23.40
CA VAL A 14 3.51 11.00 23.92
C VAL A 14 3.13 12.41 23.46
N GLU A 15 4.04 13.37 23.53
CA GLU A 15 3.77 14.76 23.15
C GLU A 15 3.47 14.88 21.64
N VAL A 16 4.25 14.23 20.78
CA VAL A 16 3.99 14.17 19.33
C VAL A 16 2.60 13.60 19.08
N SER A 17 2.24 12.49 19.72
CA SER A 17 0.95 11.82 19.54
C SER A 17 -0.21 12.67 20.04
N ARG A 18 -0.04 13.35 21.18
CA ARG A 18 -1.04 14.28 21.74
C ARG A 18 -1.31 15.46 20.81
N ARG A 19 -0.27 16.06 20.22
CA ARG A 19 -0.41 17.15 19.24
C ARG A 19 -1.11 16.68 17.98
N ALA A 20 -0.77 15.48 17.45
CA ALA A 20 -1.45 14.87 16.32
C ALA A 20 -2.94 14.64 16.61
N ARG A 21 -3.29 14.14 17.82
CA ARG A 21 -4.67 13.95 18.24
C ARG A 21 -5.43 15.29 18.32
N HIS A 22 -4.81 16.34 18.79
CA HIS A 22 -5.42 17.68 18.77
C HIS A 22 -5.68 18.16 17.34
N ALA A 23 -4.67 18.04 16.47
CA ALA A 23 -4.78 18.40 15.06
C ALA A 23 -5.88 17.61 14.32
N SER A 24 -6.02 16.31 14.58
CA SER A 24 -7.03 15.46 13.95
C SER A 24 -8.46 15.92 14.25
N ARG A 25 -8.71 16.42 15.47
CA ARG A 25 -10.03 16.98 15.86
C ARG A 25 -10.36 18.25 15.08
N ILE A 26 -9.39 19.08 14.75
CA ILE A 26 -9.58 20.27 13.92
C ILE A 26 -9.79 19.86 12.46
N LEU A 27 -8.97 18.94 11.95
CA LEU A 27 -9.05 18.44 10.56
C LEU A 27 -10.41 17.88 10.20
N CYS A 28 -11.07 17.15 11.10
CA CYS A 28 -12.36 16.54 10.84
C CYS A 28 -13.48 17.57 10.54
N GLY A 29 -13.29 18.84 10.95
CA GLY A 29 -14.20 19.95 10.69
C GLY A 29 -13.84 20.79 9.45
N LEU A 30 -12.67 20.55 8.84
CA LEU A 30 -12.26 21.33 7.67
C LEU A 30 -12.98 20.89 6.39
N SER A 31 -13.38 21.87 5.58
CA SER A 31 -13.98 21.60 4.27
C SER A 31 -12.97 21.03 3.29
N GLY A 32 -13.46 20.24 2.31
CA GLY A 32 -12.64 19.75 1.21
C GLY A 32 -11.92 20.85 0.43
N THR A 33 -12.56 22.05 0.33
CA THR A 33 -11.93 23.22 -0.30
C THR A 33 -10.67 23.68 0.42
N VAL A 34 -10.66 23.70 1.75
CA VAL A 34 -9.48 24.07 2.56
C VAL A 34 -8.36 23.06 2.35
N LYS A 35 -8.67 21.77 2.45
CA LYS A 35 -7.72 20.67 2.23
C LYS A 35 -7.14 20.69 0.82
N ASN A 36 -7.96 20.97 -0.20
CA ASN A 36 -7.51 21.09 -1.59
C ASN A 36 -6.55 22.28 -1.78
N ARG A 37 -6.87 23.45 -1.23
CA ARG A 37 -6.00 24.64 -1.31
C ARG A 37 -4.64 24.38 -0.66
N TRP A 38 -4.62 23.72 0.49
CA TRP A 38 -3.39 23.32 1.15
C TRP A 38 -2.54 22.37 0.27
N LEU A 39 -3.17 21.37 -0.37
CA LEU A 39 -2.47 20.46 -1.28
C LEU A 39 -1.89 21.16 -2.50
N LEU A 40 -2.65 22.06 -3.13
CA LEU A 40 -2.20 22.81 -4.30
C LEU A 40 -1.06 23.79 -3.95
N GLU A 41 -1.13 24.45 -2.81
CA GLU A 41 -0.03 25.31 -2.34
C GLU A 41 1.20 24.49 -1.95
N SER A 42 1.03 23.34 -1.30
CA SER A 42 2.13 22.41 -1.01
C SER A 42 2.84 21.96 -2.28
N ALA A 43 2.09 21.61 -3.33
CA ALA A 43 2.65 21.27 -4.64
C ALA A 43 3.50 22.40 -5.22
N LYS A 44 2.95 23.62 -5.24
CA LYS A 44 3.63 24.82 -5.73
C LYS A 44 4.92 25.10 -4.94
N ARG A 45 4.89 24.99 -3.62
CA ARG A 45 6.06 25.21 -2.76
C ARG A 45 7.13 24.15 -2.91
N ILE A 46 6.75 22.89 -3.10
CA ILE A 46 7.68 21.79 -3.37
C ILE A 46 8.44 22.06 -4.68
N GLU A 47 7.75 22.45 -5.74
CA GLU A 47 8.40 22.85 -7.01
C GLU A 47 9.33 24.04 -6.82
N ALA A 48 8.85 25.10 -6.17
CA ALA A 48 9.63 26.32 -5.94
C ALA A 48 10.84 26.10 -5.01
N SER A 49 10.81 25.05 -4.18
CA SER A 49 11.89 24.71 -3.23
C SER A 49 12.72 23.51 -3.71
N GLY A 50 12.68 23.18 -5.01
CA GLY A 50 13.38 22.03 -5.59
C GLY A 50 14.85 21.95 -5.21
N ASP A 51 15.57 23.08 -5.29
CA ASP A 51 17.00 23.15 -4.96
C ASP A 51 17.26 22.82 -3.48
N LYS A 52 16.42 23.29 -2.55
CA LYS A 52 16.52 22.95 -1.10
C LYS A 52 16.33 21.45 -0.88
N ILE A 53 15.36 20.83 -1.57
CA ILE A 53 15.08 19.41 -1.47
C ILE A 53 16.25 18.59 -2.06
N LEU A 54 16.78 18.99 -3.22
CA LEU A 54 17.92 18.33 -3.86
C LEU A 54 19.19 18.41 -3.00
N GLU A 55 19.46 19.53 -2.36
CA GLU A 55 20.61 19.66 -1.45
C GLU A 55 20.44 18.76 -0.20
N ALA A 56 19.25 18.70 0.39
CA ALA A 56 18.95 17.78 1.47
C ALA A 56 19.12 16.30 1.03
N ASN A 57 18.68 15.97 -0.19
CA ASN A 57 18.82 14.63 -0.75
C ASN A 57 20.28 14.27 -1.06
N LYS A 58 21.08 15.23 -1.51
CA LYS A 58 22.53 15.03 -1.70
C LYS A 58 23.21 14.66 -0.38
N ASN A 59 22.84 15.31 0.74
CA ASN A 59 23.36 14.97 2.06
C ASN A 59 22.95 13.54 2.50
N ASP A 60 21.71 13.12 2.23
CA ASP A 60 21.28 11.75 2.49
C ASP A 60 22.05 10.75 1.64
N LEU A 61 22.25 11.02 0.34
CA LEU A 61 22.99 10.15 -0.57
C LEU A 61 24.49 10.02 -0.21
N GLN A 62 25.12 11.08 0.30
CA GLN A 62 26.52 11.02 0.78
C GLN A 62 26.69 10.06 1.95
N ASN A 63 25.66 9.91 2.78
CA ASN A 63 25.67 9.00 3.92
C ASN A 63 25.18 7.58 3.59
N ALA A 64 24.65 7.35 2.38
CA ALA A 64 24.00 6.10 1.98
C ALA A 64 24.94 4.88 2.08
N GLU A 65 26.21 5.03 1.67
CA GLU A 65 27.22 3.95 1.79
C GLU A 65 27.44 3.54 3.25
N GLY A 66 27.46 4.48 4.18
CA GLY A 66 27.60 4.22 5.61
C GLY A 66 26.39 3.47 6.23
N PHE A 67 25.27 3.42 5.54
CA PHE A 67 24.07 2.67 5.96
C PHE A 67 23.98 1.27 5.32
N GLY A 68 24.88 0.91 4.39
CA GLY A 68 24.89 -0.38 3.73
C GLY A 68 23.75 -0.60 2.74
N LEU A 69 23.24 0.48 2.12
CA LEU A 69 22.14 0.40 1.17
C LEU A 69 22.56 -0.31 -0.13
N THR A 70 21.66 -1.13 -0.64
CA THR A 70 21.78 -1.72 -1.98
C THR A 70 21.62 -0.67 -3.07
N ALA A 71 22.10 -0.96 -4.30
CA ALA A 71 21.92 -0.06 -5.43
C ALA A 71 20.44 0.30 -5.70
N ALA A 72 19.53 -0.65 -5.50
CA ALA A 72 18.11 -0.43 -5.63
C ALA A 72 17.52 0.50 -4.54
N GLU A 73 18.03 0.41 -3.31
CA GLU A 73 17.63 1.30 -2.21
C GLU A 73 18.19 2.71 -2.43
N VAL A 74 19.43 2.84 -2.91
CA VAL A 74 20.02 4.13 -3.30
C VAL A 74 19.24 4.79 -4.44
N ASP A 75 18.79 4.01 -5.44
CA ASP A 75 17.93 4.58 -6.49
C ASP A 75 16.57 5.05 -5.94
N ARG A 76 15.96 4.32 -5.00
CA ARG A 76 14.71 4.73 -4.34
C ARG A 76 14.89 5.99 -3.48
N LEU A 77 16.05 6.15 -2.86
CA LEU A 77 16.39 7.32 -2.04
C LEU A 77 16.63 8.56 -2.89
N ARG A 78 17.16 8.39 -4.11
CA ARG A 78 17.57 9.49 -5.00
C ARG A 78 16.36 10.31 -5.45
N LEU A 79 16.43 11.63 -5.29
CA LEU A 79 15.54 12.58 -5.90
C LEU A 79 16.23 13.26 -7.10
N SER A 80 15.45 13.61 -8.11
CA SER A 80 15.82 14.43 -9.26
C SER A 80 14.75 15.52 -9.44
N THR A 81 15.02 16.49 -10.28
CA THR A 81 14.03 17.51 -10.64
C THR A 81 12.73 16.89 -11.12
N ASP A 82 12.81 15.85 -11.98
CA ASP A 82 11.63 15.13 -12.49
C ASP A 82 10.87 14.41 -11.36
N ARG A 83 11.58 13.78 -10.41
CA ARG A 83 10.93 13.11 -9.25
C ARG A 83 10.27 14.15 -8.32
N ILE A 84 10.85 15.32 -8.15
CA ILE A 84 10.22 16.43 -7.39
C ILE A 84 8.96 16.93 -8.11
N GLN A 85 9.03 17.07 -9.43
CA GLN A 85 7.85 17.40 -10.25
C GLN A 85 6.74 16.35 -10.08
N GLN A 86 7.08 15.07 -10.13
CA GLN A 86 6.13 13.97 -9.90
C GLN A 86 5.49 14.02 -8.50
N ILE A 87 6.23 14.41 -7.46
CA ILE A 87 5.65 14.64 -6.12
C ILE A 87 4.58 15.72 -6.21
N ALA A 88 4.88 16.86 -6.81
CA ALA A 88 3.95 17.98 -6.93
C ALA A 88 2.70 17.61 -7.77
N GLU A 89 2.88 16.87 -8.85
CA GLU A 89 1.78 16.35 -9.67
C GLU A 89 0.91 15.37 -8.88
N GLY A 90 1.51 14.49 -8.06
CA GLY A 90 0.79 13.59 -7.15
C GLY A 90 -0.08 14.35 -6.15
N LEU A 91 0.42 15.45 -5.56
CA LEU A 91 -0.36 16.30 -4.66
C LEU A 91 -1.55 16.95 -5.37
N ARG A 92 -1.37 17.42 -6.62
CA ARG A 92 -2.46 17.97 -7.44
C ARG A 92 -3.51 16.91 -7.79
N ALA A 93 -3.06 15.71 -8.14
CA ALA A 93 -3.96 14.58 -8.41
C ALA A 93 -4.81 14.25 -7.18
N ILE A 94 -4.20 14.16 -5.98
CA ILE A 94 -4.93 13.93 -4.72
C ILE A 94 -5.90 15.09 -4.43
N ALA A 95 -5.52 16.34 -4.68
CA ALA A 95 -6.41 17.48 -4.50
C ALA A 95 -7.67 17.40 -5.36
N ALA A 96 -7.57 16.84 -6.57
CA ALA A 96 -8.68 16.66 -7.50
C ALA A 96 -9.64 15.55 -7.11
N LEU A 97 -9.23 14.61 -6.25
CA LEU A 97 -10.10 13.51 -5.80
C LEU A 97 -11.27 14.03 -4.95
N PRO A 98 -12.42 13.36 -5.01
CA PRO A 98 -13.53 13.64 -4.11
C PRO A 98 -13.12 13.53 -2.64
N ASP A 99 -13.63 14.43 -1.81
CA ASP A 99 -13.43 14.35 -0.35
C ASP A 99 -14.33 13.26 0.24
N PRO A 100 -13.80 12.23 0.90
CA PRO A 100 -14.62 11.19 1.47
C PRO A 100 -15.32 11.61 2.77
N VAL A 101 -14.83 12.66 3.46
CA VAL A 101 -15.37 13.07 4.76
C VAL A 101 -16.72 13.70 4.59
N GLY A 102 -17.71 13.19 5.32
CA GLY A 102 -19.11 13.65 5.22
C GLY A 102 -19.94 12.95 4.13
N GLU A 103 -19.34 12.02 3.36
CA GLU A 103 -20.07 11.20 2.38
C GLU A 103 -21.21 10.43 3.08
N LEU A 104 -22.43 10.58 2.56
CA LEU A 104 -23.59 9.79 3.00
C LEU A 104 -23.48 8.39 2.38
N ILE A 105 -23.24 7.38 3.20
CA ILE A 105 -23.13 5.98 2.75
C ILE A 105 -24.52 5.39 2.53
N GLU A 106 -25.41 5.60 3.52
CA GLU A 106 -26.80 5.18 3.48
C GLU A 106 -27.66 6.05 4.39
N GLY A 107 -28.96 6.12 4.12
CA GLY A 107 -29.89 6.82 4.95
C GLY A 107 -31.29 6.19 4.90
N SER A 108 -32.07 6.30 5.99
CA SER A 108 -33.40 5.77 6.07
C SER A 108 -34.29 6.57 7.06
N THR A 109 -35.57 6.60 6.84
CA THR A 109 -36.56 7.07 7.82
C THR A 109 -37.27 5.86 8.42
N ARG A 110 -37.27 5.78 9.75
CA ARG A 110 -37.94 4.68 10.46
C ARG A 110 -39.42 4.92 10.52
N PRO A 111 -40.28 3.88 10.77
CA PRO A 111 -41.71 4.02 10.85
C PRO A 111 -42.20 5.03 11.91
N ASN A 112 -41.40 5.26 12.95
CA ASN A 112 -41.69 6.26 13.99
C ASN A 112 -41.18 7.68 13.64
N GLY A 113 -40.63 7.90 12.45
CA GLY A 113 -40.14 9.21 12.01
C GLY A 113 -38.65 9.50 12.24
N LEU A 114 -37.94 8.65 13.00
CA LEU A 114 -36.46 8.82 13.15
C LEU A 114 -35.75 8.77 11.81
N GLN A 115 -34.97 9.79 11.53
CA GLN A 115 -34.09 9.82 10.36
C GLN A 115 -32.69 9.31 10.78
N ILE A 116 -32.22 8.25 10.13
CA ILE A 116 -30.90 7.63 10.40
C ILE A 116 -30.06 7.78 9.17
N SER A 117 -28.84 8.29 9.33
CA SER A 117 -27.82 8.42 8.30
C SER A 117 -26.55 7.75 8.75
N LYS A 118 -25.87 7.06 7.84
CA LYS A 118 -24.53 6.52 8.02
C LYS A 118 -23.55 7.40 7.23
N VAL A 119 -22.71 8.12 7.94
CA VAL A 119 -21.86 9.17 7.37
C VAL A 119 -20.39 8.82 7.57
N ARG A 120 -19.59 8.99 6.53
CA ARG A 120 -18.16 8.73 6.54
C ARG A 120 -17.41 9.77 7.36
N VAL A 121 -16.50 9.30 8.22
CA VAL A 121 -15.68 10.13 9.09
C VAL A 121 -14.20 9.67 9.06
N PRO A 122 -13.21 10.56 9.33
CA PRO A 122 -11.82 10.16 9.45
C PRO A 122 -11.59 9.10 10.53
N LEU A 123 -10.52 8.31 10.40
CA LEU A 123 -10.04 7.43 11.48
C LEU A 123 -9.51 8.25 12.67
N GLY A 124 -8.70 9.28 12.40
CA GLY A 124 -8.14 10.15 13.42
C GLY A 124 -6.65 10.41 13.25
N VAL A 125 -5.81 9.66 13.94
CA VAL A 125 -4.34 9.78 13.87
C VAL A 125 -3.74 8.52 13.27
N LEU A 126 -2.94 8.69 12.22
CA LEU A 126 -2.21 7.62 11.54
C LEU A 126 -0.73 7.67 11.95
N PHE A 127 -0.15 6.52 12.28
CA PHE A 127 1.30 6.37 12.43
C PHE A 127 1.83 5.61 11.22
N PHE A 128 2.65 6.28 10.40
CA PHE A 128 3.14 5.75 9.14
C PHE A 128 4.66 5.53 9.20
N ILE A 129 5.09 4.28 9.05
CA ILE A 129 6.48 3.85 9.11
C ILE A 129 6.92 3.42 7.71
N TYR A 130 8.00 4.02 7.18
CA TYR A 130 8.46 3.73 5.81
C TYR A 130 9.99 3.80 5.68
N GLU A 131 10.52 3.18 4.64
CA GLU A 131 11.97 3.04 4.38
C GLU A 131 12.35 3.72 3.06
N SER A 132 13.57 4.29 3.00
CA SER A 132 14.32 4.71 1.80
C SER A 132 13.55 5.42 0.67
N ARG A 133 12.46 6.15 0.96
CA ARG A 133 11.61 6.78 -0.05
C ARG A 133 11.13 8.17 0.39
N PRO A 134 11.92 9.24 0.16
CA PRO A 134 11.56 10.59 0.61
C PRO A 134 10.22 11.11 0.06
N ASN A 135 9.87 10.76 -1.19
CA ASN A 135 8.59 11.14 -1.82
C ASN A 135 7.37 10.65 -1.04
N VAL A 136 7.48 9.49 -0.40
CA VAL A 136 6.38 8.88 0.38
C VAL A 136 5.96 9.77 1.55
N SER A 137 6.85 10.64 2.06
CA SER A 137 6.49 11.65 3.07
C SER A 137 5.38 12.59 2.58
N ALA A 138 5.48 13.05 1.34
CA ALA A 138 4.48 13.94 0.73
C ALA A 138 3.19 13.18 0.40
N ASP A 139 3.31 12.01 -0.22
CA ASP A 139 2.17 11.20 -0.65
C ASP A 139 1.31 10.79 0.54
N ALA A 140 1.94 10.26 1.61
CA ALA A 140 1.25 9.84 2.82
C ALA A 140 0.61 11.02 3.57
N ALA A 141 1.29 12.16 3.67
CA ALA A 141 0.75 13.38 4.27
C ALA A 141 -0.47 13.89 3.50
N ALA A 142 -0.38 13.89 2.17
CA ALA A 142 -1.47 14.34 1.30
C ALA A 142 -2.72 13.49 1.44
N ILE A 143 -2.57 12.16 1.37
CA ILE A 143 -3.69 11.21 1.50
C ILE A 143 -4.30 11.30 2.90
N ALA A 144 -3.49 11.37 3.95
CA ALA A 144 -3.96 11.48 5.33
C ALA A 144 -4.77 12.77 5.56
N VAL A 145 -4.23 13.92 5.23
CA VAL A 145 -4.92 15.22 5.44
C VAL A 145 -6.16 15.34 4.55
N LYS A 146 -6.10 14.87 3.31
CA LYS A 146 -7.26 14.87 2.40
C LYS A 146 -8.40 14.02 2.94
N SER A 147 -8.10 12.87 3.55
CA SER A 147 -9.08 12.02 4.23
C SER A 147 -9.43 12.47 5.67
N GLY A 148 -8.92 13.63 6.09
CA GLY A 148 -9.25 14.26 7.38
C GLY A 148 -8.46 13.73 8.57
N ASN A 149 -7.38 12.98 8.34
CA ASN A 149 -6.53 12.40 9.39
C ASN A 149 -5.28 13.23 9.64
N ALA A 150 -4.82 13.29 10.88
CA ALA A 150 -3.45 13.69 11.19
C ALA A 150 -2.51 12.50 11.00
N ILE A 151 -1.26 12.79 10.64
CA ILE A 151 -0.26 11.75 10.40
C ILE A 151 1.04 12.02 11.12
N ILE A 152 1.58 10.97 11.74
CA ILE A 152 2.93 10.92 12.30
C ILE A 152 3.77 10.05 11.37
N LEU A 153 4.76 10.67 10.74
CA LEU A 153 5.65 10.06 9.76
C LEU A 153 6.94 9.59 10.42
N ARG A 154 7.32 8.33 10.22
CA ARG A 154 8.59 7.77 10.67
C ARG A 154 9.33 7.21 9.47
N GLY A 155 10.13 8.05 8.83
CA GLY A 155 11.02 7.65 7.72
C GLY A 155 12.25 6.89 8.20
N GLY A 156 12.90 6.19 7.29
CA GLY A 156 14.22 5.60 7.51
C GLY A 156 15.27 6.68 7.81
N LYS A 157 16.28 6.31 8.59
CA LYS A 157 17.37 7.23 8.96
C LYS A 157 18.15 7.77 7.75
N GLU A 158 18.21 6.97 6.70
CA GLU A 158 18.89 7.26 5.43
C GLU A 158 18.21 8.35 4.60
N ALA A 159 16.91 8.63 4.83
CA ALA A 159 16.11 9.63 4.10
C ALA A 159 15.71 10.83 4.98
N MET A 160 16.31 11.00 6.14
CA MET A 160 15.86 11.94 7.16
C MET A 160 15.91 13.40 6.71
N GLN A 161 16.98 13.83 6.01
CA GLN A 161 17.14 15.22 5.58
C GLN A 161 16.13 15.57 4.48
N SER A 162 16.00 14.71 3.48
CA SER A 162 15.03 14.87 2.39
C SER A 162 13.59 14.88 2.91
N SER A 163 13.23 13.92 3.76
CA SER A 163 11.89 13.84 4.36
C SER A 163 11.57 15.07 5.20
N ARG A 164 12.55 15.58 5.98
CA ARG A 164 12.40 16.80 6.76
C ARG A 164 12.15 18.00 5.87
N ALA A 165 12.95 18.19 4.81
CA ALA A 165 12.79 19.31 3.87
C ALA A 165 11.39 19.31 3.25
N ILE A 166 10.89 18.15 2.82
CA ILE A 166 9.56 18.01 2.24
C ILE A 166 8.46 18.35 3.25
N VAL A 167 8.53 17.75 4.46
CA VAL A 167 7.50 17.95 5.49
C VAL A 167 7.46 19.40 5.97
N GLU A 168 8.61 20.06 6.18
CA GLU A 168 8.67 21.47 6.54
C GLU A 168 7.99 22.38 5.49
N ILE A 169 8.18 22.09 4.20
CA ILE A 169 7.54 22.84 3.11
C ILE A 169 6.01 22.69 3.18
N MET A 170 5.52 21.47 3.42
CA MET A 170 4.09 21.21 3.55
C MET A 170 3.50 21.85 4.83
N GLN A 171 4.25 21.86 5.93
CA GLN A 171 3.86 22.53 7.18
C GLN A 171 3.76 24.06 7.02
N LEU A 172 4.66 24.68 6.24
CA LEU A 172 4.57 26.10 5.93
C LEU A 172 3.28 26.44 5.15
N ALA A 173 2.80 25.54 4.29
CA ALA A 173 1.52 25.72 3.61
C ALA A 173 0.30 25.59 4.56
N CYS A 174 0.44 24.89 5.71
CA CYS A 174 -0.65 24.77 6.68
C CYS A 174 -1.11 26.12 7.22
N VAL A 175 -0.16 27.00 7.52
CA VAL A 175 -0.43 28.32 8.14
C VAL A 175 -1.35 29.17 7.28
N ASP A 176 -1.21 29.12 5.95
CA ASP A 176 -1.95 29.98 5.03
C ASP A 176 -3.44 29.61 4.89
N PHE A 177 -3.78 28.35 5.20
CA PHE A 177 -5.12 27.81 4.95
C PHE A 177 -5.84 27.31 6.21
N GLY A 178 -5.26 27.54 7.38
CA GLY A 178 -5.86 27.11 8.65
C GLY A 178 -5.86 25.59 8.85
N VAL A 179 -4.99 24.87 8.16
CA VAL A 179 -4.70 23.46 8.45
C VAL A 179 -3.76 23.44 9.67
N PRO A 180 -4.04 22.64 10.71
CA PRO A 180 -3.14 22.57 11.87
C PRO A 180 -1.74 22.11 11.45
N ILE A 181 -0.70 22.80 11.91
CA ILE A 181 0.69 22.43 11.57
C ILE A 181 1.03 20.99 12.01
N ASP A 182 0.47 20.57 13.14
CA ASP A 182 0.62 19.23 13.70
C ASP A 182 -0.24 18.15 13.00
N ALA A 183 -0.94 18.52 11.93
CA ALA A 183 -1.61 17.56 11.05
C ALA A 183 -0.61 16.65 10.31
N VAL A 184 0.60 17.16 10.08
CA VAL A 184 1.70 16.42 9.47
C VAL A 184 2.93 16.57 10.34
N GLN A 185 3.33 15.50 11.01
CA GLN A 185 4.51 15.49 11.87
C GLN A 185 5.52 14.46 11.40
N LEU A 186 6.80 14.82 11.36
CA LEU A 186 7.91 13.90 11.15
C LEU A 186 8.57 13.61 12.49
N VAL A 187 8.76 12.33 12.81
CA VAL A 187 9.51 11.90 14.00
C VAL A 187 10.96 12.33 13.87
N ASN A 188 11.42 13.16 14.77
CA ASN A 188 12.70 13.89 14.70
C ASN A 188 13.87 13.14 15.37
N THR A 189 13.73 11.82 15.57
CA THR A 189 14.78 10.97 16.12
C THR A 189 15.03 9.77 15.22
N ILE A 190 16.27 9.36 15.11
CA ILE A 190 16.69 8.13 14.41
C ILE A 190 16.62 6.89 15.32
N ASP A 191 16.35 7.09 16.61
CA ASP A 191 16.26 6.00 17.57
C ASP A 191 15.12 5.05 17.20
N ARG A 192 15.44 3.75 17.11
CA ARG A 192 14.48 2.70 16.77
C ARG A 192 13.51 2.38 17.90
N GLU A 193 13.88 2.70 19.15
CA GLU A 193 13.02 2.49 20.32
C GLU A 193 11.81 3.44 20.30
N ALA A 194 11.91 4.60 19.67
CA ALA A 194 10.78 5.48 19.45
C ALA A 194 9.59 4.77 18.77
N VAL A 195 9.87 3.84 17.84
CA VAL A 195 8.82 3.05 17.17
C VAL A 195 8.07 2.21 18.22
N GLY A 196 8.79 1.50 19.08
CA GLY A 196 8.19 0.71 20.17
C GLY A 196 7.31 1.54 21.10
N HIS A 197 7.74 2.78 21.45
CA HIS A 197 6.92 3.70 22.26
C HIS A 197 5.65 4.11 21.51
N PHE A 198 5.73 4.54 20.24
CA PHE A 198 4.54 4.92 19.46
C PHE A 198 3.54 3.76 19.32
N LEU A 199 4.01 2.51 19.15
CA LEU A 199 3.17 1.32 19.00
C LEU A 199 2.35 0.97 20.26
N LYS A 200 2.60 1.62 21.40
CA LYS A 200 1.84 1.45 22.66
C LYS A 200 0.90 2.60 22.96
N LEU A 201 0.77 3.58 22.07
CA LEU A 201 0.00 4.81 22.28
C LEU A 201 -1.38 4.77 21.62
N ASP A 202 -2.13 3.66 21.74
CA ASP A 202 -3.46 3.46 21.18
C ASP A 202 -4.51 4.49 21.67
N GLN A 203 -4.30 5.10 22.82
CA GLN A 203 -5.09 6.24 23.29
C GLN A 203 -4.95 7.50 22.42
N TRP A 204 -3.87 7.61 21.63
CA TRP A 204 -3.58 8.77 20.78
C TRP A 204 -3.51 8.44 19.29
N ILE A 205 -3.21 7.20 18.93
CA ILE A 205 -3.01 6.72 17.54
C ILE A 205 -4.10 5.70 17.21
N ASP A 206 -4.77 5.87 16.08
CA ASP A 206 -5.91 5.03 15.68
C ASP A 206 -5.51 3.90 14.73
N LEU A 207 -4.45 4.11 13.93
CA LEU A 207 -4.00 3.14 12.94
C LEU A 207 -2.50 3.25 12.71
N VAL A 208 -1.82 2.11 12.59
CA VAL A 208 -0.43 2.02 12.13
C VAL A 208 -0.37 1.45 10.74
N ILE A 209 0.49 2.03 9.89
CA ILE A 209 0.71 1.58 8.51
C ILE A 209 2.21 1.39 8.29
N PRO A 210 2.75 0.17 8.39
CA PRO A 210 4.15 -0.12 8.08
C PRO A 210 4.35 -0.32 6.58
N ARG A 211 5.42 0.28 6.03
CA ARG A 211 5.88 0.14 4.64
C ARG A 211 7.38 -0.14 4.61
N GLY A 212 7.77 -1.39 4.57
CA GLY A 212 9.15 -1.84 4.59
C GLY A 212 9.26 -3.35 4.47
N GLY A 213 10.41 -3.90 4.82
CA GLY A 213 10.62 -5.35 4.77
C GLY A 213 9.76 -6.12 5.78
N GLU A 214 9.58 -7.41 5.51
CA GLU A 214 8.73 -8.32 6.30
C GLU A 214 9.07 -8.29 7.81
N SER A 215 10.37 -8.23 8.15
CA SER A 215 10.81 -8.19 9.55
C SER A 215 10.28 -6.97 10.31
N LEU A 216 10.25 -5.79 9.68
CA LEU A 216 9.65 -4.59 10.25
C LEU A 216 8.14 -4.78 10.44
N ILE A 217 7.46 -5.32 9.44
CA ILE A 217 6.00 -5.50 9.50
C ILE A 217 5.64 -6.49 10.62
N ARG A 218 6.36 -7.61 10.72
CA ARG A 218 6.16 -8.60 11.81
C ARG A 218 6.39 -7.99 13.20
N ARG A 219 7.44 -7.19 13.36
CA ARG A 219 7.70 -6.46 14.60
C ARG A 219 6.53 -5.52 14.94
N VAL A 220 6.10 -4.70 13.99
CA VAL A 220 4.97 -3.76 14.19
C VAL A 220 3.71 -4.49 14.60
N VAL A 221 3.38 -5.60 13.92
CA VAL A 221 2.19 -6.42 14.25
C VAL A 221 2.28 -7.04 15.64
N ALA A 222 3.45 -7.49 16.05
CA ALA A 222 3.65 -8.10 17.37
C ALA A 222 3.60 -7.08 18.51
N GLU A 223 4.06 -5.84 18.28
CA GLU A 223 4.19 -4.82 19.30
C GLU A 223 3.01 -3.84 19.36
N ALA A 224 2.27 -3.61 18.27
CA ALA A 224 1.20 -2.60 18.23
C ALA A 224 0.00 -2.98 19.12
N THR A 225 -0.52 -2.00 19.86
CA THR A 225 -1.77 -2.13 20.62
C THR A 225 -2.99 -1.57 19.88
N MET A 226 -2.77 -0.84 18.79
CA MET A 226 -3.80 -0.36 17.88
C MET A 226 -3.83 -1.19 16.59
N PRO A 227 -4.90 -1.08 15.76
CA PRO A 227 -4.97 -1.73 14.45
C PRO A 227 -3.76 -1.43 13.55
N VAL A 228 -3.33 -2.43 12.77
CA VAL A 228 -2.25 -2.32 11.80
C VAL A 228 -2.80 -2.62 10.40
N LEU A 229 -2.63 -1.71 9.46
CA LEU A 229 -2.98 -1.92 8.06
C LEU A 229 -1.72 -2.37 7.31
N LYS A 230 -1.71 -3.62 6.84
CA LYS A 230 -0.50 -4.26 6.32
C LYS A 230 -0.75 -5.31 5.25
N HIS A 231 0.31 -5.65 4.53
CA HIS A 231 0.55 -6.96 3.91
C HIS A 231 1.98 -7.39 4.27
N TYR A 232 2.25 -8.69 4.26
CA TYR A 232 3.60 -9.19 4.55
C TYR A 232 4.41 -9.30 3.26
N ASP A 233 3.87 -9.97 2.26
CA ASP A 233 4.47 -10.25 0.98
C ASP A 233 3.42 -10.22 -0.15
N GLY A 234 3.88 -10.29 -1.39
CA GLY A 234 3.06 -10.25 -2.60
C GLY A 234 3.26 -11.51 -3.45
N ASN A 235 3.16 -12.72 -2.88
CA ASN A 235 3.16 -13.94 -3.68
C ASN A 235 1.88 -14.04 -4.53
N CYS A 236 1.89 -13.36 -5.67
CA CYS A 236 0.75 -13.28 -6.59
C CYS A 236 0.75 -14.45 -7.57
N HIS A 237 -0.45 -15.00 -7.85
CA HIS A 237 -0.62 -16.11 -8.77
C HIS A 237 -1.39 -15.73 -10.03
N ILE A 238 -1.09 -16.41 -11.13
CA ILE A 238 -1.97 -16.50 -12.30
C ILE A 238 -2.25 -17.99 -12.57
N TYR A 239 -3.52 -18.33 -12.71
CA TYR A 239 -3.95 -19.64 -13.20
C TYR A 239 -4.39 -19.55 -14.66
N VAL A 240 -3.77 -20.36 -15.50
CA VAL A 240 -4.16 -20.54 -16.93
C VAL A 240 -5.04 -21.77 -17.03
N ASP A 241 -6.32 -21.54 -17.24
CA ASP A 241 -7.36 -22.56 -17.33
C ASP A 241 -7.33 -23.33 -18.65
N GLU A 242 -7.97 -24.50 -18.71
CA GLU A 242 -8.08 -25.32 -19.95
C GLU A 242 -8.81 -24.59 -21.10
N HIS A 243 -9.67 -23.63 -20.79
CA HIS A 243 -10.40 -22.81 -21.74
C HIS A 243 -9.79 -21.42 -21.95
N ALA A 244 -8.50 -21.23 -21.63
CA ALA A 244 -7.82 -19.96 -21.82
C ALA A 244 -7.46 -19.69 -23.28
N ASP A 245 -7.54 -18.42 -23.70
CA ASP A 245 -6.83 -17.95 -24.88
C ASP A 245 -5.33 -17.92 -24.57
N LEU A 246 -4.57 -18.84 -25.14
CA LEU A 246 -3.15 -19.03 -24.83
C LEU A 246 -2.30 -17.84 -25.26
N ALA A 247 -2.59 -17.22 -26.39
CA ALA A 247 -1.85 -16.07 -26.88
C ALA A 247 -2.07 -14.84 -26.00
N MET A 248 -3.30 -14.61 -25.54
CA MET A 248 -3.62 -13.59 -24.54
C MET A 248 -2.92 -13.89 -23.21
N SER A 249 -2.97 -15.14 -22.77
CA SER A 249 -2.38 -15.56 -21.48
C SER A 249 -0.87 -15.34 -21.45
N VAL A 250 -0.14 -15.64 -22.54
CA VAL A 250 1.30 -15.36 -22.64
C VAL A 250 1.59 -13.88 -22.45
N ARG A 251 0.85 -12.99 -23.13
CA ARG A 251 1.04 -11.53 -22.99
C ARG A 251 0.76 -11.04 -21.56
N VAL A 252 -0.30 -11.56 -20.94
CA VAL A 252 -0.68 -11.18 -19.57
C VAL A 252 0.35 -11.66 -18.57
N VAL A 253 0.81 -12.90 -18.66
CA VAL A 253 1.83 -13.48 -17.76
C VAL A 253 3.16 -12.75 -17.92
N GLU A 254 3.60 -12.48 -19.16
CA GLU A 254 4.81 -11.67 -19.40
C GLU A 254 4.68 -10.29 -18.77
N ASN A 255 3.60 -9.56 -19.02
CA ASN A 255 3.36 -8.26 -18.41
C ASN A 255 3.35 -8.32 -16.87
N ALA A 256 2.64 -9.29 -16.30
CA ALA A 256 2.53 -9.47 -14.86
C ALA A 256 3.90 -9.72 -14.20
N LYS A 257 4.80 -10.47 -14.85
CA LYS A 257 6.15 -10.74 -14.35
C LYS A 257 7.15 -9.66 -14.72
N CYS A 258 7.19 -9.22 -15.98
CA CYS A 258 8.35 -8.50 -16.53
C CYS A 258 8.20 -6.98 -16.53
N GLN A 259 6.99 -6.43 -16.46
CA GLN A 259 6.77 -4.98 -16.49
C GLN A 259 7.48 -4.27 -15.32
N ARG A 260 7.48 -4.88 -14.11
CA ARG A 260 8.23 -4.42 -12.94
C ARG A 260 8.31 -5.54 -11.90
N MET A 261 9.43 -6.22 -11.82
CA MET A 261 9.60 -7.44 -11.00
C MET A 261 9.64 -7.18 -9.49
N GLY A 262 10.22 -6.04 -9.06
CA GLY A 262 10.47 -5.73 -7.65
C GLY A 262 9.31 -5.03 -6.93
N VAL A 263 8.06 -5.44 -7.19
CA VAL A 263 6.85 -4.89 -6.56
C VAL A 263 5.88 -6.01 -6.17
N CYS A 264 5.11 -5.79 -5.11
CA CYS A 264 4.26 -6.80 -4.48
C CYS A 264 3.09 -7.33 -5.33
N ASN A 265 2.71 -6.65 -6.41
CA ASN A 265 1.68 -7.12 -7.35
C ASN A 265 2.27 -7.75 -8.64
N ALA A 266 3.60 -7.99 -8.68
CA ALA A 266 4.22 -8.77 -9.74
C ALA A 266 3.86 -10.25 -9.60
N LEU A 267 3.79 -10.96 -10.72
CA LEU A 267 3.56 -12.40 -10.71
C LEU A 267 4.77 -13.14 -10.11
N GLU A 268 4.52 -14.05 -9.18
CA GLU A 268 5.56 -14.88 -8.56
C GLU A 268 5.34 -16.37 -8.78
N SER A 269 4.07 -16.80 -8.91
CA SER A 269 3.70 -18.19 -9.11
C SER A 269 2.67 -18.36 -10.23
N LEU A 270 2.92 -19.29 -11.13
CA LEU A 270 2.08 -19.58 -12.29
C LEU A 270 1.53 -21.00 -12.18
N LEU A 271 0.21 -21.13 -12.26
CA LEU A 271 -0.47 -22.41 -12.32
C LEU A 271 -1.02 -22.63 -13.73
N VAL A 272 -0.82 -23.81 -14.28
CA VAL A 272 -1.23 -24.12 -15.66
C VAL A 272 -2.05 -25.41 -15.68
N HIS A 273 -3.24 -25.34 -16.25
CA HIS A 273 -4.05 -26.55 -16.41
C HIS A 273 -3.34 -27.55 -17.34
N ARG A 274 -3.32 -28.82 -16.93
CA ARG A 274 -2.64 -29.93 -17.63
C ARG A 274 -3.03 -30.01 -19.11
N GLY A 275 -4.30 -29.76 -19.42
CA GLY A 275 -4.83 -29.82 -20.78
C GLY A 275 -4.16 -28.86 -21.77
N VAL A 276 -3.60 -27.74 -21.28
CA VAL A 276 -2.96 -26.72 -22.13
C VAL A 276 -1.46 -26.59 -21.89
N ALA A 277 -0.92 -27.25 -20.87
CA ALA A 277 0.49 -27.11 -20.46
C ALA A 277 1.49 -27.39 -21.60
N LYS A 278 1.23 -28.45 -22.39
CA LYS A 278 2.08 -28.85 -23.51
C LYS A 278 2.25 -27.76 -24.57
N GLU A 279 1.21 -27.00 -24.83
CA GLU A 279 1.22 -25.94 -25.85
C GLU A 279 1.67 -24.60 -25.21
N PHE A 280 1.11 -24.25 -24.07
CA PHE A 280 1.31 -22.95 -23.42
C PHE A 280 2.73 -22.75 -22.89
N LEU A 281 3.31 -23.74 -22.19
CA LEU A 281 4.60 -23.56 -21.50
C LEU A 281 5.77 -23.26 -22.44
N PRO A 282 5.92 -23.93 -23.61
CA PRO A 282 6.97 -23.56 -24.57
C PRO A 282 6.78 -22.16 -25.17
N MET A 283 5.54 -21.74 -25.43
CA MET A 283 5.23 -20.38 -25.94
C MET A 283 5.65 -19.34 -24.89
N LEU A 284 5.30 -19.57 -23.64
CA LEU A 284 5.66 -18.67 -22.53
C LEU A 284 7.17 -18.59 -22.33
N ALA A 285 7.87 -19.73 -22.30
CA ALA A 285 9.32 -19.76 -22.10
C ALA A 285 10.07 -18.97 -23.19
N MET A 286 9.61 -19.07 -24.44
CA MET A 286 10.17 -18.29 -25.54
C MET A 286 9.95 -16.77 -25.32
N GLN A 287 8.76 -16.36 -24.85
CA GLN A 287 8.43 -14.96 -24.58
C GLN A 287 9.22 -14.39 -23.39
N LEU A 288 9.51 -15.19 -22.37
CA LEU A 288 10.25 -14.77 -21.18
C LEU A 288 11.78 -14.76 -21.35
N THR A 289 12.29 -15.41 -22.38
CA THR A 289 13.75 -15.53 -22.66
C THR A 289 14.48 -14.17 -22.72
N PRO A 290 13.96 -13.11 -23.38
CA PRO A 290 14.62 -11.80 -23.41
C PRO A 290 14.81 -11.17 -22.02
N ASN A 291 13.89 -11.46 -21.11
CA ASN A 291 13.91 -10.94 -19.73
C ASN A 291 14.76 -11.78 -18.77
N LYS A 292 15.38 -12.87 -19.26
CA LYS A 292 16.23 -13.78 -18.47
C LYS A 292 15.55 -14.32 -17.21
N ILE A 293 14.27 -14.67 -17.31
CA ILE A 293 13.52 -15.19 -16.16
C ILE A 293 13.98 -16.64 -15.91
N GLU A 294 14.41 -16.91 -14.67
CA GLU A 294 14.65 -18.27 -14.18
C GLU A 294 13.29 -18.93 -13.92
N LEU A 295 13.05 -20.06 -14.56
CA LEU A 295 11.83 -20.83 -14.39
C LEU A 295 12.07 -21.99 -13.43
N ARG A 296 11.25 -22.13 -12.40
CA ARG A 296 11.26 -23.25 -11.46
C ARG A 296 9.97 -24.02 -11.58
N GLY A 297 10.02 -25.31 -11.80
CA GLY A 297 8.84 -26.10 -12.10
C GLY A 297 8.73 -27.41 -11.31
N ASP A 298 7.49 -27.87 -11.15
CA ASP A 298 7.23 -29.25 -10.69
C ASP A 298 7.66 -30.28 -11.74
N GLU A 299 7.58 -31.56 -11.38
CA GLU A 299 7.99 -32.67 -12.27
C GLU A 299 7.28 -32.63 -13.63
N GLU A 300 6.00 -32.28 -13.66
CA GLU A 300 5.22 -32.19 -14.90
C GLU A 300 5.65 -31.00 -15.76
N THR A 301 5.91 -29.84 -15.14
CA THR A 301 6.49 -28.67 -15.83
C THR A 301 7.82 -29.00 -16.50
N LEU A 302 8.71 -29.74 -15.80
CA LEU A 302 10.01 -30.13 -16.33
C LEU A 302 9.92 -31.04 -17.58
N THR A 303 8.83 -31.78 -17.75
CA THR A 303 8.61 -32.57 -18.98
C THR A 303 8.38 -31.67 -20.20
N HIS A 304 7.83 -30.48 -20.02
CA HIS A 304 7.54 -29.50 -21.08
C HIS A 304 8.67 -28.45 -21.20
N LEU A 305 9.38 -28.17 -20.11
CA LEU A 305 10.46 -27.19 -20.01
C LEU A 305 11.73 -27.83 -19.43
N PRO A 306 12.48 -28.61 -20.21
CA PRO A 306 13.63 -29.37 -19.68
C PRO A 306 14.80 -28.52 -19.18
N ASN A 307 14.81 -27.23 -19.49
CA ASN A 307 15.80 -26.27 -19.01
C ASN A 307 15.38 -25.53 -17.73
N ALA A 308 14.15 -25.75 -17.24
CA ALA A 308 13.70 -25.20 -15.97
C ALA A 308 14.38 -25.93 -14.78
N ILE A 309 14.48 -25.25 -13.66
CA ILE A 309 15.02 -25.80 -12.41
C ILE A 309 13.89 -26.51 -11.68
N ALA A 310 14.18 -27.63 -11.01
CA ALA A 310 13.19 -28.30 -10.17
C ALA A 310 12.80 -27.39 -9.00
N ALA A 311 11.50 -27.12 -8.88
CA ALA A 311 10.96 -26.36 -7.76
C ALA A 311 10.99 -27.18 -6.47
N THR A 312 11.16 -26.49 -5.36
CA THR A 312 11.04 -27.03 -4.01
C THR A 312 9.71 -26.58 -3.38
N GLU A 313 9.32 -27.17 -2.25
CA GLU A 313 8.11 -26.74 -1.53
C GLU A 313 8.14 -25.24 -1.15
N GLN A 314 9.34 -24.68 -0.88
CA GLN A 314 9.50 -23.28 -0.55
C GLN A 314 9.19 -22.35 -1.73
N ASP A 315 9.42 -22.78 -2.96
CA ASP A 315 9.19 -21.97 -4.16
C ASP A 315 7.70 -21.61 -4.34
N TRP A 316 6.78 -22.42 -3.81
CA TRP A 316 5.35 -22.17 -3.90
C TRP A 316 4.86 -20.98 -3.06
N SER A 317 5.56 -20.65 -1.98
CA SER A 317 5.23 -19.55 -1.07
C SER A 317 6.20 -18.36 -1.15
N GLN A 318 7.21 -18.42 -2.06
CA GLN A 318 8.28 -17.44 -2.11
C GLN A 318 7.90 -16.22 -2.94
N GLU A 319 7.99 -15.02 -2.34
CA GLU A 319 8.05 -13.76 -3.08
C GLU A 319 9.51 -13.51 -3.50
N TYR A 320 9.82 -13.60 -4.80
CA TYR A 320 11.19 -13.46 -5.32
C TYR A 320 11.63 -12.01 -5.49
N LEU A 321 10.67 -11.11 -5.83
CA LEU A 321 10.94 -9.70 -6.17
C LEU A 321 12.03 -9.53 -7.25
N GLY A 322 12.15 -10.53 -8.13
CA GLY A 322 13.24 -10.63 -9.09
C GLY A 322 12.88 -11.51 -10.30
N PRO A 323 13.88 -11.81 -11.15
CA PRO A 323 13.69 -12.54 -12.40
C PRO A 323 13.55 -14.07 -12.17
N VAL A 324 12.67 -14.48 -11.28
CA VAL A 324 12.34 -15.89 -10.99
C VAL A 324 10.83 -16.06 -11.04
N LEU A 325 10.34 -17.17 -11.61
CA LEU A 325 8.93 -17.53 -11.69
C LEU A 325 8.77 -19.01 -11.35
N SER A 326 7.97 -19.33 -10.32
CA SER A 326 7.57 -20.71 -10.05
C SER A 326 6.41 -21.12 -10.94
N ILE A 327 6.40 -22.37 -11.42
CA ILE A 327 5.38 -22.90 -12.33
C ILE A 327 4.95 -24.27 -11.84
N ARG A 328 3.64 -24.48 -11.72
CA ARG A 328 3.07 -25.78 -11.38
C ARG A 328 1.95 -26.17 -12.35
N VAL A 329 1.98 -27.39 -12.83
CA VAL A 329 0.88 -27.97 -13.61
C VAL A 329 -0.15 -28.58 -12.66
N VAL A 330 -1.42 -28.24 -12.89
CA VAL A 330 -2.55 -28.67 -12.06
C VAL A 330 -3.59 -29.40 -12.90
N GLY A 331 -4.30 -30.35 -12.30
CA GLY A 331 -5.29 -31.18 -13.00
C GLY A 331 -6.68 -30.56 -13.10
N SER A 332 -6.95 -29.50 -12.33
CA SER A 332 -8.26 -28.86 -12.27
C SER A 332 -8.18 -27.44 -11.69
N ILE A 333 -9.24 -26.66 -11.90
CA ILE A 333 -9.42 -25.36 -11.27
C ILE A 333 -9.47 -25.47 -9.72
N ASP A 334 -10.01 -26.57 -9.19
CA ASP A 334 -10.08 -26.76 -7.73
C ASP A 334 -8.69 -26.96 -7.12
N GLU A 335 -7.82 -27.70 -7.78
CA GLU A 335 -6.42 -27.85 -7.38
C GLU A 335 -5.68 -26.50 -7.44
N ALA A 336 -5.96 -25.68 -8.46
CA ALA A 336 -5.40 -24.33 -8.55
C ALA A 336 -5.86 -23.43 -7.41
N ILE A 337 -7.16 -23.43 -7.08
CA ILE A 337 -7.73 -22.67 -5.97
C ILE A 337 -7.15 -23.11 -4.63
N GLU A 338 -7.04 -24.42 -4.40
CA GLU A 338 -6.44 -24.97 -3.18
C GLU A 338 -4.98 -24.54 -3.04
N HIS A 339 -4.20 -24.61 -4.13
CA HIS A 339 -2.81 -24.16 -4.15
C HIS A 339 -2.70 -22.67 -3.78
N ILE A 340 -3.49 -21.80 -4.43
CA ILE A 340 -3.49 -20.35 -4.19
C ILE A 340 -3.85 -20.06 -2.72
N ASN A 341 -4.92 -20.66 -2.21
CA ASN A 341 -5.37 -20.41 -0.84
C ASN A 341 -4.38 -20.96 0.21
N ARG A 342 -3.57 -21.96 -0.13
CA ARG A 342 -2.54 -22.55 0.75
C ARG A 342 -1.23 -21.78 0.74
N TYR A 343 -0.74 -21.37 -0.43
CA TYR A 343 0.60 -20.81 -0.61
C TYR A 343 0.61 -19.33 -0.92
N GLY A 344 -0.52 -18.79 -1.36
CA GLY A 344 -0.66 -17.36 -1.68
C GLY A 344 -0.62 -16.46 -0.45
N SER A 345 -0.26 -15.23 -0.68
CA SER A 345 -0.19 -14.17 0.32
C SER A 345 -1.53 -13.43 0.53
N HIS A 346 -2.59 -13.86 -0.12
CA HIS A 346 -3.89 -13.17 -0.17
C HIS A 346 -3.82 -11.76 -0.78
N HIS A 347 -2.80 -11.47 -1.58
CA HIS A 347 -2.57 -10.16 -2.17
C HIS A 347 -3.33 -9.98 -3.49
N THR A 348 -2.91 -10.69 -4.54
CA THR A 348 -3.50 -10.55 -5.89
C THR A 348 -3.37 -11.84 -6.66
N ASP A 349 -4.49 -12.37 -7.11
CA ASP A 349 -4.49 -13.58 -7.91
C ASP A 349 -5.39 -13.44 -9.14
N ALA A 350 -5.03 -14.09 -10.24
CA ALA A 350 -5.75 -13.97 -11.49
C ALA A 350 -6.03 -15.34 -12.15
N ILE A 351 -7.08 -15.39 -12.93
CA ILE A 351 -7.40 -16.51 -13.82
C ILE A 351 -7.45 -16.03 -15.28
N MET A 352 -6.89 -16.84 -16.16
CA MET A 352 -7.03 -16.71 -17.62
C MET A 352 -7.99 -17.78 -18.11
N THR A 353 -9.18 -17.40 -18.58
CA THR A 353 -10.21 -18.34 -19.04
C THR A 353 -11.23 -17.68 -19.96
N ALA A 354 -11.80 -18.42 -20.89
CA ALA A 354 -12.98 -18.04 -21.65
C ALA A 354 -14.29 -18.64 -21.06
N ASP A 355 -14.18 -19.54 -20.07
CA ASP A 355 -15.34 -20.12 -19.38
C ASP A 355 -15.82 -19.22 -18.24
N LEU A 356 -17.03 -18.71 -18.36
CA LEU A 356 -17.68 -17.89 -17.36
C LEU A 356 -17.90 -18.64 -16.03
N SER A 357 -18.15 -19.95 -16.07
CA SER A 357 -18.35 -20.76 -14.88
C SER A 357 -17.06 -20.91 -14.10
N ALA A 358 -15.94 -21.18 -14.79
CA ALA A 358 -14.61 -21.21 -14.19
C ALA A 358 -14.23 -19.84 -13.59
N ALA A 359 -14.45 -18.74 -14.33
CA ALA A 359 -14.19 -17.40 -13.82
C ALA A 359 -14.97 -17.10 -12.53
N ARG A 360 -16.29 -17.39 -12.52
CA ARG A 360 -17.13 -17.19 -11.31
C ARG A 360 -16.69 -18.05 -10.14
N ARG A 361 -16.37 -19.33 -10.39
CA ARG A 361 -15.88 -20.24 -9.35
C ARG A 361 -14.58 -19.73 -8.74
N PHE A 362 -13.61 -19.33 -9.56
CA PHE A 362 -12.33 -18.78 -9.11
C PHE A 362 -12.53 -17.52 -8.26
N VAL A 363 -13.29 -16.54 -8.77
CA VAL A 363 -13.56 -15.29 -8.04
C VAL A 363 -14.26 -15.52 -6.70
N THR A 364 -15.10 -16.56 -6.61
CA THR A 364 -15.82 -16.87 -5.37
C THR A 364 -14.94 -17.55 -4.33
N LEU A 365 -14.03 -18.42 -4.75
CA LEU A 365 -13.33 -19.34 -3.85
C LEU A 365 -11.88 -18.94 -3.54
N VAL A 366 -11.25 -18.10 -4.38
CA VAL A 366 -9.92 -17.54 -4.10
C VAL A 366 -10.05 -16.39 -3.09
N ASP A 367 -9.38 -16.55 -1.95
CA ASP A 367 -9.42 -15.58 -0.86
C ASP A 367 -8.28 -14.56 -0.94
N SER A 368 -8.35 -13.66 -1.92
CA SER A 368 -7.35 -12.60 -2.13
C SER A 368 -7.96 -11.20 -2.09
N ALA A 369 -7.13 -10.20 -1.80
CA ALA A 369 -7.55 -8.81 -1.74
C ALA A 369 -8.00 -8.27 -3.10
N ALA A 370 -7.36 -8.76 -4.19
CA ALA A 370 -7.80 -8.54 -5.56
C ALA A 370 -7.81 -9.87 -6.31
N VAL A 371 -8.94 -10.19 -6.93
CA VAL A 371 -9.10 -11.34 -7.81
C VAL A 371 -9.43 -10.83 -9.20
N ILE A 372 -8.62 -11.20 -10.19
CA ILE A 372 -8.63 -10.62 -11.53
C ILE A 372 -8.98 -11.70 -12.56
N VAL A 373 -9.79 -11.36 -13.55
CA VAL A 373 -10.13 -12.24 -14.68
C VAL A 373 -9.58 -11.64 -15.96
N ASN A 374 -8.76 -12.41 -16.69
CA ASN A 374 -8.21 -12.06 -18.00
C ASN A 374 -7.43 -10.74 -18.06
N ALA A 375 -6.74 -10.40 -16.94
CA ALA A 375 -5.88 -9.23 -16.89
C ALA A 375 -4.68 -9.46 -15.94
N SER A 376 -3.67 -8.62 -16.07
CA SER A 376 -2.43 -8.68 -15.30
C SER A 376 -2.64 -8.37 -13.83
N THR A 377 -1.95 -9.07 -12.93
CA THR A 377 -1.90 -8.77 -11.49
C THR A 377 -1.39 -7.36 -11.21
N ARG A 378 -0.66 -6.75 -12.14
CA ARG A 378 -0.17 -5.38 -12.07
C ARG A 378 -1.26 -4.31 -11.97
N PHE A 379 -2.51 -4.64 -12.31
CA PHE A 379 -3.66 -3.74 -12.14
C PHE A 379 -4.12 -3.58 -10.69
N ASN A 380 -3.66 -4.40 -9.75
CA ASN A 380 -3.93 -4.16 -8.33
C ASN A 380 -3.07 -3.01 -7.80
N ASP A 381 -3.43 -1.81 -8.17
CA ASP A 381 -2.75 -0.54 -7.92
C ASP A 381 -3.81 0.56 -7.77
N GLY A 382 -3.66 1.44 -6.78
CA GLY A 382 -4.67 2.45 -6.49
C GLY A 382 -4.94 3.42 -7.64
N GLY A 383 -3.92 3.74 -8.44
CA GLY A 383 -4.10 4.57 -9.65
C GLY A 383 -4.87 3.82 -10.73
N GLN A 384 -4.54 2.55 -10.98
CA GLN A 384 -5.16 1.72 -12.01
C GLN A 384 -6.61 1.34 -11.65
N LEU A 385 -6.92 1.12 -10.38
CA LEU A 385 -8.27 0.84 -9.91
C LEU A 385 -9.15 2.11 -9.74
N GLY A 386 -8.63 3.29 -10.12
CA GLY A 386 -9.39 4.53 -10.07
C GLY A 386 -9.51 5.17 -8.68
N LEU A 387 -8.72 4.71 -7.70
CA LEU A 387 -8.67 5.33 -6.37
C LEU A 387 -7.84 6.64 -6.37
N GLY A 388 -7.09 6.88 -7.44
CA GLY A 388 -6.30 8.08 -7.68
C GLY A 388 -4.97 8.12 -6.92
N ALA A 389 -4.93 7.57 -5.72
CA ALA A 389 -3.71 7.45 -4.90
C ALA A 389 -3.89 6.33 -3.88
N GLU A 390 -2.78 5.76 -3.40
CA GLU A 390 -2.78 4.74 -2.34
C GLU A 390 -1.70 5.01 -1.30
N ILE A 391 -2.00 4.74 -0.05
CA ILE A 391 -1.01 4.76 1.03
C ILE A 391 -0.34 3.40 1.22
N GLY A 392 -0.96 2.35 0.72
CA GLY A 392 -0.51 0.97 0.75
C GLY A 392 -1.59 0.00 0.33
N ILE A 393 -1.24 -1.28 0.33
CA ILE A 393 -2.17 -2.39 0.07
C ILE A 393 -2.36 -3.14 1.38
N SER A 394 -3.58 -3.60 1.66
CA SER A 394 -3.88 -4.44 2.82
C SER A 394 -4.39 -5.80 2.38
N THR A 395 -3.90 -6.85 3.01
CA THR A 395 -4.45 -8.20 2.87
C THR A 395 -5.37 -8.60 4.03
N ASP A 396 -5.49 -7.73 5.04
CA ASP A 396 -6.35 -7.94 6.20
C ASP A 396 -7.85 -7.90 5.83
N LYS A 397 -8.68 -8.60 6.61
CA LYS A 397 -10.14 -8.63 6.45
C LYS A 397 -10.83 -7.73 7.49
N PHE A 398 -10.37 -6.46 7.60
CA PHE A 398 -11.00 -5.45 8.45
C PHE A 398 -11.92 -4.52 7.63
N HIS A 399 -11.87 -3.23 7.92
CA HIS A 399 -12.63 -2.22 7.20
C HIS A 399 -12.07 -1.90 5.81
N ALA A 400 -10.82 -2.28 5.52
CA ALA A 400 -10.13 -2.06 4.26
C ALA A 400 -9.34 -3.31 3.85
N ARG A 401 -9.42 -3.67 2.56
CA ARG A 401 -8.67 -4.74 1.93
C ARG A 401 -8.35 -4.37 0.48
N GLY A 402 -7.17 -4.71 -0.01
CA GLY A 402 -6.66 -4.24 -1.32
C GLY A 402 -5.97 -2.90 -1.21
N PRO A 403 -5.82 -2.16 -2.32
CA PRO A 403 -5.23 -0.84 -2.33
C PRO A 403 -6.03 0.12 -1.45
N CYS A 404 -5.33 0.85 -0.57
CA CYS A 404 -5.95 1.74 0.40
C CYS A 404 -5.74 3.20 -0.02
N GLY A 405 -6.80 3.81 -0.54
CA GLY A 405 -6.88 5.21 -0.89
C GLY A 405 -7.53 6.07 0.20
N LEU A 406 -8.20 7.15 -0.20
CA LEU A 406 -8.80 8.10 0.73
C LEU A 406 -9.95 7.50 1.56
N ARG A 407 -10.79 6.65 0.94
CA ARG A 407 -11.96 6.05 1.60
C ARG A 407 -11.56 5.02 2.65
N GLU A 408 -10.50 4.26 2.41
CA GLU A 408 -9.97 3.22 3.28
C GLU A 408 -9.32 3.81 4.56
N LEU A 409 -8.97 5.10 4.55
CA LEU A 409 -8.51 5.84 5.73
C LEU A 409 -9.66 6.53 6.50
N THR A 410 -10.89 6.09 6.25
CA THR A 410 -12.07 6.58 6.93
C THR A 410 -12.88 5.42 7.51
N THR A 411 -13.75 5.75 8.48
CA THR A 411 -14.78 4.87 8.99
C THR A 411 -16.12 5.56 8.84
N TYR A 412 -17.14 5.18 9.62
CA TYR A 412 -18.44 5.82 9.61
C TYR A 412 -18.97 6.01 11.02
N LYS A 413 -19.92 6.95 11.15
CA LYS A 413 -20.77 7.08 12.33
C LYS A 413 -22.23 7.12 11.93
N TYR A 414 -23.11 6.73 12.84
CA TYR A 414 -24.53 6.96 12.68
C TYR A 414 -24.90 8.35 13.19
N VAL A 415 -25.68 9.08 12.38
CA VAL A 415 -26.29 10.35 12.74
C VAL A 415 -27.78 10.12 12.78
N VAL A 416 -28.41 10.41 13.92
CA VAL A 416 -29.82 10.17 14.14
C VAL A 416 -30.50 11.50 14.47
N TYR A 417 -31.48 11.88 13.66
CA TYR A 417 -32.33 13.03 13.90
C TYR A 417 -33.70 12.57 14.36
N GLY A 418 -34.15 13.10 15.49
CA GLY A 418 -35.45 12.85 16.08
C GLY A 418 -36.10 14.15 16.54
N ASP A 419 -37.37 14.07 16.91
CA ASP A 419 -38.19 15.14 17.48
C ASP A 419 -38.80 14.65 18.80
N GLY A 420 -37.98 14.52 19.83
CA GLY A 420 -38.37 14.03 21.14
C GLY A 420 -38.73 12.54 21.22
N HIS A 421 -38.27 11.73 20.25
CA HIS A 421 -38.52 10.27 20.23
C HIS A 421 -37.92 9.59 21.47
N VAL A 422 -38.72 8.74 22.11
CA VAL A 422 -38.32 7.90 23.23
C VAL A 422 -38.51 6.43 22.87
N ARG A 423 -37.67 5.58 23.46
CA ARG A 423 -37.80 4.13 23.32
C ARG A 423 -38.85 3.65 24.36
N THR A 424 -39.90 2.99 23.89
CA THR A 424 -40.91 2.34 24.74
C THR A 424 -40.52 0.89 24.97
#